data_f3e16ca10a0ccba67bb5fe6bdae10e71
#
_entry.id   f3e16ca10a0ccba67bb5fe6bdae10e71
#
_cell.length_a   1.000
_cell.length_b   1.000
_cell.length_c   1.000
_cell.angle_alpha   90.00
_cell.angle_beta   90.00
_cell.angle_gamma   90.00
#
_symmetry.space_group_name_H-M   'P 1'
#
loop_
_entity.id
_entity.type
_entity.pdbx_description
1 polymer ?
#
loop_
_entity_poly.entity_id
_entity_poly.type
_entity_poly.pdbx_seq_one_letter_code
_entity_poly.pdbx_strand_id
1 'polypeptide(L)'
;MAKLEREADRLCSLITLGRTSWCVRCQVMRATDTAHVFGRRHNAVRHDLDNLLPLCRVCHQAVGSAFLSKPSRMERFYGSLYGYAKFEELKARAQRQVHVTAVYLRCVIAGLKASL
;
A
#
# COMPACT_ATOMS: atom_id res chain seq x y z
N MET A 1 -14.34 -5.90 -14.41
CA MET A 1 -13.75 -5.64 -13.07
C MET A 1 -12.24 -5.72 -13.05
N ALA A 2 -11.66 -6.77 -13.65
CA ALA A 2 -10.19 -6.90 -13.66
C ALA A 2 -9.48 -5.70 -14.29
N LYS A 3 -10.05 -5.13 -15.36
CA LYS A 3 -9.49 -3.93 -16.01
C LYS A 3 -9.52 -2.72 -15.08
N LEU A 4 -10.59 -2.54 -14.32
CA LEU A 4 -10.70 -1.43 -13.35
C LEU A 4 -9.73 -1.63 -12.18
N GLU A 5 -9.56 -2.86 -11.72
CA GLU A 5 -8.60 -3.17 -10.65
C GLU A 5 -7.17 -2.85 -11.10
N ARG A 6 -6.80 -3.23 -12.31
CA ARG A 6 -5.47 -2.91 -12.88
C ARG A 6 -5.25 -1.41 -13.00
N GLU A 7 -6.27 -0.67 -13.41
CA GLU A 7 -6.17 0.79 -13.51
C GLU A 7 -5.97 1.43 -12.14
N ALA A 8 -6.74 0.99 -11.14
CA ALA A 8 -6.58 1.47 -9.77
C ALA A 8 -5.19 1.13 -9.21
N ASP A 9 -4.71 -0.10 -9.43
CA ASP A 9 -3.36 -0.51 -9.00
C ASP A 9 -2.29 0.34 -9.68
N ARG A 10 -2.44 0.63 -10.98
CA ARG A 10 -1.51 1.47 -11.74
C ARG A 10 -1.43 2.88 -11.17
N LEU A 11 -2.58 3.48 -10.87
CA LEU A 11 -2.64 4.82 -10.28
C LEU A 11 -2.02 4.85 -8.89
N CYS A 12 -2.27 3.81 -8.08
CA CYS A 12 -1.65 3.67 -6.76
C CYS A 12 -0.11 3.66 -6.87
N SER A 13 0.43 2.91 -7.83
CA SER A 13 1.89 2.85 -8.05
C SER A 13 2.45 4.19 -8.51
N LEU A 14 1.78 4.87 -9.44
CA LEU A 14 2.21 6.18 -9.90
C LEU A 14 2.31 7.17 -8.75
N ILE A 15 1.29 7.22 -7.89
CA ILE A 15 1.25 8.16 -6.77
C ILE A 15 2.30 7.78 -5.72
N THR A 16 2.37 6.50 -5.35
CA THR A 16 3.28 6.02 -4.30
C THR A 16 4.73 6.23 -4.70
N LEU A 17 5.11 5.85 -5.91
CA LEU A 17 6.48 6.00 -6.41
C LEU A 17 6.82 7.45 -6.76
N GLY A 18 5.80 8.30 -6.97
CA GLY A 18 5.99 9.73 -7.17
C GLY A 18 6.26 10.52 -5.89
N ARG A 19 5.98 9.95 -4.71
CA ARG A 19 6.18 10.63 -3.42
C ARG A 19 7.64 10.70 -2.99
N THR A 20 8.42 9.71 -3.37
CA THR A 20 9.83 9.63 -3.02
C THR A 20 10.60 8.87 -4.09
N SER A 21 11.83 9.28 -4.31
CA SER A 21 12.73 8.56 -5.22
C SER A 21 13.42 7.37 -4.55
N TRP A 22 13.43 7.32 -3.22
CA TRP A 22 14.22 6.37 -2.47
C TRP A 22 13.36 5.36 -1.73
N CYS A 23 13.87 4.12 -1.65
CA CYS A 23 13.25 3.07 -0.84
C CYS A 23 13.14 3.54 0.63
N VAL A 24 11.93 3.47 1.19
CA VAL A 24 11.72 3.93 2.58
C VAL A 24 12.35 3.01 3.62
N ARG A 25 12.73 1.79 3.23
CA ARG A 25 13.39 0.85 4.16
C ARG A 25 14.91 1.03 4.19
N CYS A 26 15.59 0.91 3.06
CA CYS A 26 17.05 1.00 3.03
C CYS A 26 17.58 2.42 2.77
N GLN A 27 16.80 3.27 2.13
CA GLN A 27 17.14 4.66 1.80
C GLN A 27 18.39 4.81 0.93
N VAL A 28 18.85 3.72 0.32
CA VAL A 28 20.05 3.66 -0.52
C VAL A 28 19.68 3.44 -1.99
N MET A 29 18.74 2.54 -2.24
CA MET A 29 18.28 2.20 -3.58
C MET A 29 17.03 2.99 -3.95
N ARG A 30 16.83 3.20 -5.24
CA ARG A 30 15.60 3.83 -5.72
C ARG A 30 14.41 2.94 -5.45
N ALA A 31 13.27 3.54 -5.11
CA ALA A 31 12.01 2.83 -4.98
C ALA A 31 11.48 2.46 -6.37
N THR A 32 11.25 1.18 -6.59
CA THR A 32 10.75 0.65 -7.86
C THR A 32 9.45 -0.13 -7.69
N ASP A 33 9.14 -0.56 -6.48
CA ASP A 33 8.01 -1.43 -6.18
C ASP A 33 7.05 -0.75 -5.21
N THR A 34 5.77 -1.01 -5.38
CA THR A 34 4.73 -0.58 -4.45
C THR A 34 4.30 -1.80 -3.64
N ALA A 35 4.63 -1.79 -2.35
CA ALA A 35 4.32 -2.90 -1.45
C ALA A 35 3.07 -2.57 -0.62
N HIS A 36 2.27 -3.59 -0.31
CA HIS A 36 1.09 -3.45 0.54
C HIS A 36 1.41 -3.81 1.98
N VAL A 37 1.03 -2.95 2.93
CA VAL A 37 1.15 -3.23 4.36
C VAL A 37 0.21 -4.37 4.73
N PHE A 38 -1.07 -4.23 4.40
CA PHE A 38 -2.06 -5.30 4.44
C PHE A 38 -2.28 -5.80 3.03
N GLY A 39 -2.20 -7.11 2.83
CA GLY A 39 -2.23 -7.73 1.50
C GLY A 39 -3.49 -7.43 0.70
N ARG A 40 -3.45 -7.75 -0.60
CA ARG A 40 -4.53 -7.42 -1.54
C ARG A 40 -5.89 -8.01 -1.19
N ARG A 41 -5.93 -9.05 -0.35
CA ARG A 41 -7.20 -9.62 0.14
C ARG A 41 -7.98 -8.67 1.04
N HIS A 42 -7.32 -7.67 1.61
CA HIS A 42 -7.96 -6.63 2.43
C HIS A 42 -8.50 -5.54 1.52
N ASN A 43 -9.65 -5.78 0.91
CA ASN A 43 -10.24 -4.93 -0.12
C ASN A 43 -10.43 -3.48 0.31
N ALA A 44 -10.73 -3.25 1.60
CA ALA A 44 -10.97 -1.90 2.12
C ALA A 44 -9.74 -1.00 1.99
N VAL A 45 -8.52 -1.56 1.98
CA VAL A 45 -7.27 -0.79 1.94
C VAL A 45 -6.39 -1.12 0.75
N ARG A 46 -6.83 -1.98 -0.17
CA ARG A 46 -6.03 -2.35 -1.34
C ARG A 46 -5.54 -1.14 -2.12
N HIS A 47 -6.38 -0.12 -2.25
CA HIS A 47 -6.08 1.11 -2.99
C HIS A 47 -6.00 2.34 -2.07
N ASP A 48 -5.79 2.12 -0.78
CA ASP A 48 -5.56 3.16 0.21
C ASP A 48 -4.08 3.52 0.19
N LEU A 49 -3.76 4.78 -0.08
CA LEU A 49 -2.38 5.23 -0.22
C LEU A 49 -1.58 5.06 1.08
N ASP A 50 -2.24 5.07 2.23
CA ASP A 50 -1.59 4.80 3.52
C ASP A 50 -1.15 3.34 3.66
N ASN A 51 -1.72 2.45 2.88
CA ASN A 51 -1.40 1.02 2.87
C ASN A 51 -0.24 0.67 1.93
N LEU A 52 0.35 1.66 1.27
CA LEU A 52 1.34 1.43 0.21
C LEU A 52 2.69 2.00 0.60
N LEU A 53 3.73 1.19 0.38
CA LEU A 53 5.11 1.54 0.71
C LEU A 53 5.96 1.53 -0.57
N PRO A 54 6.70 2.61 -0.85
CA PRO A 54 7.67 2.61 -1.95
C PRO A 54 8.95 1.91 -1.51
N LEU A 55 9.24 0.76 -2.11
CA LEU A 55 10.40 -0.06 -1.77
C LEU A 55 11.22 -0.39 -3.02
N CYS A 56 12.51 -0.65 -2.83
CA CYS A 56 13.30 -1.29 -3.87
C CYS A 56 12.96 -2.79 -3.93
N ARG A 57 13.33 -3.45 -5.03
CA ARG A 57 13.03 -4.86 -5.24
C ARG A 57 13.56 -5.75 -4.12
N VAL A 58 14.80 -5.51 -3.68
CA VAL A 58 15.44 -6.31 -2.64
C VAL A 58 14.71 -6.16 -1.30
N CYS A 59 14.39 -4.92 -0.91
CA CYS A 59 13.65 -4.67 0.32
C CYS A 59 12.22 -5.20 0.24
N HIS A 60 11.57 -5.11 -0.91
CA HIS A 60 10.23 -5.65 -1.09
C HIS A 60 10.20 -7.16 -0.87
N GLN A 61 11.18 -7.89 -1.42
CA GLN A 61 11.29 -9.33 -1.21
C GLN A 61 11.61 -9.67 0.25
N ALA A 62 12.52 -8.94 0.87
CA ALA A 62 12.89 -9.14 2.28
C ALA A 62 11.72 -8.88 3.21
N VAL A 63 10.98 -7.79 2.99
CA VAL A 63 9.78 -7.41 3.76
C VAL A 63 8.70 -8.47 3.60
N GLY A 64 8.44 -8.93 2.37
CA GLY A 64 7.44 -9.95 2.11
C GLY A 64 7.67 -11.21 2.92
N SER A 65 8.89 -11.72 2.92
CA SER A 65 9.26 -12.93 3.66
C SER A 65 9.19 -12.71 5.19
N ALA A 66 9.75 -11.61 5.68
CA ALA A 66 9.85 -11.35 7.12
C ALA A 66 8.48 -11.04 7.74
N PHE A 67 7.64 -10.26 7.04
CA PHE A 67 6.39 -9.78 7.58
C PHE A 67 5.25 -10.80 7.47
N LEU A 68 5.31 -11.68 6.47
CA LEU A 68 4.37 -12.81 6.38
C LEU A 68 4.52 -13.76 7.56
N SER A 69 5.76 -14.00 8.00
CA SER A 69 6.02 -14.88 9.14
C SER A 69 5.81 -14.21 10.50
N LYS A 70 5.99 -12.87 10.58
CA LYS A 70 5.85 -12.11 11.83
C LYS A 70 5.19 -10.76 11.60
N PRO A 71 3.85 -10.69 11.64
CA PRO A 71 3.12 -9.43 11.41
C PRO A 71 3.53 -8.27 12.31
N SER A 72 4.01 -8.56 13.53
CA SER A 72 4.49 -7.53 14.46
C SER A 72 5.68 -6.74 13.92
N ARG A 73 6.46 -7.32 13.00
CA ARG A 73 7.58 -6.61 12.35
C ARG A 73 7.07 -5.51 11.42
N MET A 74 5.99 -5.76 10.70
CA MET A 74 5.37 -4.74 9.85
C MET A 74 4.85 -3.59 10.71
N GLU A 75 4.18 -3.89 11.81
CA GLU A 75 3.69 -2.88 12.73
C GLU A 75 4.81 -1.98 13.22
N ARG A 76 5.92 -2.56 13.67
CA ARG A 76 7.08 -1.80 14.15
C ARG A 76 7.70 -0.97 13.02
N PHE A 77 7.86 -1.56 11.85
CA PHE A 77 8.45 -0.85 10.71
C PHE A 77 7.58 0.34 10.30
N TYR A 78 6.28 0.11 10.11
CA TYR A 78 5.35 1.17 9.72
C TYR A 78 5.24 2.25 10.82
N GLY A 79 5.14 1.81 12.07
CA GLY A 79 5.05 2.71 13.21
C GLY A 79 6.28 3.60 13.36
N SER A 80 7.47 3.07 13.07
CA SER A 80 8.72 3.84 13.09
C SER A 80 8.77 4.89 11.99
N LEU A 81 8.19 4.59 10.82
CA LEU A 81 8.19 5.52 9.68
C LEU A 81 7.11 6.59 9.79
N TYR A 82 5.89 6.20 10.15
CA TYR A 82 4.71 7.05 10.01
C TYR A 82 3.95 7.26 11.31
N GLY A 83 4.35 6.59 12.39
CA GLY A 83 3.67 6.66 13.69
C GLY A 83 2.72 5.49 13.92
N TYR A 84 2.67 5.04 15.18
CA TYR A 84 1.84 3.88 15.56
C TYR A 84 0.34 4.21 15.50
N ALA A 85 -0.04 5.46 15.78
CA ALA A 85 -1.43 5.89 15.65
C ALA A 85 -1.94 5.72 14.22
N LYS A 86 -1.11 6.09 13.23
CA LYS A 86 -1.46 5.92 11.81
C LYS A 86 -1.58 4.44 11.43
N PHE A 87 -0.71 3.59 11.98
CA PHE A 87 -0.81 2.15 11.77
C PHE A 87 -2.13 1.59 12.32
N GLU A 88 -2.51 1.98 13.53
CA GLU A 88 -3.77 1.52 14.15
C GLU A 88 -5.00 1.97 13.34
N GLU A 89 -5.00 3.19 12.82
CA GLU A 89 -6.06 3.68 11.95
C GLU A 89 -6.16 2.85 10.67
N LEU A 90 -5.02 2.57 10.05
CA LEU A 90 -4.95 1.73 8.85
C LEU A 90 -5.45 0.31 9.14
N LYS A 91 -5.01 -0.27 10.25
CA LYS A 91 -5.44 -1.60 10.69
C LYS A 91 -6.95 -1.68 10.87
N ALA A 92 -7.54 -0.65 11.49
CA ALA A 92 -8.98 -0.57 11.66
C ALA A 92 -9.71 -0.55 10.31
N ARG A 93 -9.20 0.24 9.34
CA ARG A 93 -9.77 0.27 7.99
C ARG A 93 -9.61 -1.06 7.26
N ALA A 94 -8.48 -1.74 7.46
CA ALA A 94 -8.20 -3.03 6.82
C ALA A 94 -9.20 -4.12 7.24
N GLN A 95 -9.76 -4.01 8.42
CA GLN A 95 -10.72 -4.98 8.96
C GLN A 95 -12.15 -4.75 8.46
N ARG A 96 -12.42 -3.66 7.77
CA ARG A 96 -13.75 -3.39 7.21
C ARG A 96 -14.02 -4.33 6.04
N GLN A 97 -15.25 -4.77 5.96
CA GLN A 97 -15.71 -5.54 4.81
C GLN A 97 -16.22 -4.59 3.73
N VAL A 98 -15.67 -4.74 2.53
CA VAL A 98 -16.04 -3.92 1.38
C VAL A 98 -16.46 -4.84 0.24
N HIS A 99 -17.63 -4.58 -0.32
CA HIS A 99 -18.08 -5.27 -1.51
C HIS A 99 -17.55 -4.55 -2.75
N VAL A 100 -16.61 -5.19 -3.44
CA VAL A 100 -15.96 -4.60 -4.60
C VAL A 100 -16.85 -4.75 -5.83
N THR A 101 -17.32 -3.62 -6.34
CA THR A 101 -18.13 -3.54 -7.55
C THR A 101 -17.44 -2.62 -8.56
N ALA A 102 -17.92 -2.62 -9.81
CA ALA A 102 -17.41 -1.69 -10.82
C ALA A 102 -17.63 -0.24 -10.39
N VAL A 103 -18.78 0.06 -9.76
CA VAL A 103 -19.06 1.42 -9.25
C VAL A 103 -18.06 1.81 -8.16
N TYR A 104 -17.80 0.91 -7.21
CA TYR A 104 -16.81 1.12 -6.15
C TYR A 104 -15.44 1.45 -6.75
N LEU A 105 -14.98 0.65 -7.72
CA LEU A 105 -13.68 0.85 -8.35
C LEU A 105 -13.60 2.16 -9.15
N ARG A 106 -14.68 2.55 -9.83
CA ARG A 106 -14.71 3.84 -10.52
C ARG A 106 -14.58 5.00 -9.55
N CYS A 107 -15.20 4.91 -8.38
CA CYS A 107 -15.05 5.91 -7.32
C CYS A 107 -13.61 5.96 -6.79
N VAL A 108 -12.98 4.79 -6.57
CA VAL A 108 -11.58 4.68 -6.16
C VAL A 108 -10.69 5.36 -7.20
N ILE A 109 -10.87 5.03 -8.48
CA ILE A 109 -10.08 5.60 -9.59
C ILE A 109 -10.24 7.12 -9.64
N ALA A 110 -11.46 7.63 -9.53
CA ALA A 110 -11.70 9.07 -9.53
C ALA A 110 -10.98 9.77 -8.38
N GLY A 111 -11.00 9.20 -7.18
CA GLY A 111 -10.28 9.73 -6.04
C GLY A 111 -8.76 9.71 -6.24
N LEU A 112 -8.23 8.63 -6.81
CA LEU A 112 -6.80 8.52 -7.09
C LEU A 112 -6.36 9.54 -8.14
N LYS A 113 -7.15 9.74 -9.20
CA LYS A 113 -6.86 10.76 -10.23
C LYS A 113 -6.82 12.16 -9.64
N ALA A 114 -7.68 12.45 -8.67
CA ALA A 114 -7.68 13.75 -7.99
C ALA A 114 -6.41 13.98 -7.17
N SER A 115 -5.67 12.91 -6.83
CA SER A 115 -4.41 12.98 -6.09
C SER A 115 -3.17 13.06 -6.99
N LEU A 116 -3.34 13.02 -8.28
CA LEU A 116 -2.21 13.13 -9.23
C LEU A 116 -1.65 14.55 -9.35
#